data_79b5102570778dbe0be7090e0371ca59
#
_entry.id   79b5102570778dbe0be7090e0371ca59
#
_cell.length_a   1.000
_cell.length_b   1.000
_cell.length_c   1.000
_cell.angle_alpha   90.00
_cell.angle_beta   90.00
_cell.angle_gamma   90.00
#
_symmetry.space_group_name_H-M   'P 1'
#
loop_
_entity.id
_entity.type
_entity.pdbx_description
1 polymer ?
#
loop_
_entity_poly.entity_id
_entity_poly.type
_entity_poly.pdbx_seq_one_letter_code
_entity_poly.pdbx_strand_id
1 'polypeptide(L)'
;GAFASGFGELFSTGKGIGVLIFSIISVLLSLTMVDMFDTLGTLYGACSAGNMLDKDGNVPNMDRAMLADACATCAGAVCGTSTVTTFVESSAGVAEGGRTGLASMATAVMFFIAMFLSPVAQLIPTYACAAALIYVGVLMMSNVRNIAWDDPAAAVTGFVTVAFMPLTYNISYGIAFGLISYVFVKIFTGRIKEINVGTWIISILFALMFFLTR
;
A
#
# COMPACT_ATOMS: atom_id res chain seq x y z
N GLY A 1 -27.22 8.28 -3.28
CA GLY A 1 -26.17 7.57 -2.60
C GLY A 1 -24.93 8.43 -2.43
N ALA A 2 -24.01 8.05 -1.54
CA ALA A 2 -22.79 8.80 -1.20
C ALA A 2 -21.97 9.24 -2.43
N PHE A 3 -21.95 8.44 -3.49
CA PHE A 3 -21.28 8.76 -4.75
C PHE A 3 -21.85 10.00 -5.43
N ALA A 4 -23.16 10.10 -5.53
CA ALA A 4 -23.82 11.24 -6.19
C ALA A 4 -23.76 12.52 -5.34
N SER A 5 -23.82 12.42 -4.01
CA SER A 5 -23.70 13.57 -3.10
C SER A 5 -22.28 14.12 -3.08
N GLY A 6 -21.25 13.23 -3.05
CA GLY A 6 -19.86 13.65 -3.12
C GLY A 6 -19.50 14.38 -4.43
N PHE A 7 -20.03 13.90 -5.56
CA PHE A 7 -19.89 14.61 -6.83
C PHE A 7 -20.59 15.97 -6.82
N GLY A 8 -21.79 16.06 -6.24
CA GLY A 8 -22.53 17.32 -6.13
C GLY A 8 -21.80 18.37 -5.29
N GLU A 9 -21.22 17.95 -4.15
CA GLU A 9 -20.45 18.85 -3.28
C GLU A 9 -19.15 19.34 -3.92
N LEU A 10 -18.47 18.48 -4.70
CA LEU A 10 -17.27 18.86 -5.46
C LEU A 10 -17.52 20.03 -6.42
N PHE A 11 -18.68 20.05 -7.08
CA PHE A 11 -19.03 21.13 -8.03
C PHE A 11 -19.67 22.34 -7.37
N SER A 12 -20.17 22.23 -6.13
CA SER A 12 -20.84 23.34 -5.43
C SER A 12 -19.88 24.27 -4.67
N THR A 13 -18.59 23.94 -4.58
CA THR A 13 -17.59 24.62 -3.74
C THR A 13 -17.08 25.95 -4.34
N GLY A 14 -17.77 26.68 -5.15
CA GLY A 14 -17.49 28.10 -5.52
C GLY A 14 -16.03 28.51 -5.80
N LYS A 15 -15.07 27.59 -5.75
CA LYS A 15 -13.67 27.82 -6.08
C LYS A 15 -13.49 27.73 -7.59
N GLY A 16 -12.67 28.59 -8.17
CA GLY A 16 -12.44 28.61 -9.61
C GLY A 16 -12.14 27.19 -10.15
N ILE A 17 -12.71 26.86 -11.32
CA ILE A 17 -12.64 25.53 -11.97
C ILE A 17 -11.20 24.99 -12.01
N GLY A 18 -10.20 25.86 -12.22
CA GLY A 18 -8.78 25.46 -12.23
C GLY A 18 -8.27 24.92 -10.88
N VAL A 19 -8.66 25.53 -9.76
CA VAL A 19 -8.29 25.09 -8.42
C VAL A 19 -8.96 23.76 -8.09
N LEU A 20 -10.19 23.59 -8.53
CA LEU A 20 -10.98 22.38 -8.33
C LEU A 20 -10.36 21.19 -9.09
N ILE A 21 -10.03 21.36 -10.37
CA ILE A 21 -9.37 20.34 -11.20
C ILE A 21 -8.01 19.97 -10.59
N PHE A 22 -7.24 20.95 -10.18
CA PHE A 22 -5.94 20.74 -9.56
C PHE A 22 -6.05 19.95 -8.24
N SER A 23 -6.99 20.29 -7.39
CA SER A 23 -7.25 19.55 -6.14
C SER A 23 -7.68 18.11 -6.40
N ILE A 24 -8.57 17.88 -7.36
CA ILE A 24 -9.01 16.53 -7.74
C ILE A 24 -7.82 15.69 -8.23
N ILE A 25 -7.02 16.22 -9.13
CA ILE A 25 -5.85 15.52 -9.68
C ILE A 25 -4.84 15.21 -8.57
N SER A 26 -4.58 16.15 -7.67
CA SER A 26 -3.67 15.96 -6.55
C SER A 26 -4.13 14.85 -5.60
N VAL A 27 -5.42 14.85 -5.24
CA VAL A 27 -6.00 13.82 -4.37
C VAL A 27 -6.00 12.46 -5.07
N LEU A 28 -6.40 12.39 -6.34
CA LEU A 28 -6.38 11.13 -7.10
C LEU A 28 -4.96 10.55 -7.20
N LEU A 29 -3.96 11.38 -7.53
CA LEU A 29 -2.56 10.94 -7.59
C LEU A 29 -2.10 10.43 -6.23
N SER A 30 -2.39 11.16 -5.16
CA SER A 30 -2.02 10.76 -3.81
C SER A 30 -2.64 9.40 -3.42
N LEU A 31 -3.95 9.25 -3.60
CA LEU A 31 -4.65 8.01 -3.26
C LEU A 31 -4.18 6.84 -4.12
N THR A 32 -4.02 7.03 -5.42
CA THR A 32 -3.53 5.97 -6.33
C THR A 32 -2.12 5.54 -5.98
N MET A 33 -1.23 6.48 -5.64
CA MET A 33 0.14 6.16 -5.23
C MET A 33 0.15 5.33 -3.94
N VAL A 34 -0.65 5.72 -2.95
CA VAL A 34 -0.77 4.98 -1.68
C VAL A 34 -1.25 3.57 -1.93
N ASP A 35 -2.36 3.41 -2.64
CA ASP A 35 -3.00 2.14 -2.95
C ASP A 35 -2.03 1.21 -3.72
N MET A 36 -1.35 1.75 -4.72
CA MET A 36 -0.35 1.02 -5.51
C MET A 36 0.81 0.51 -4.64
N PHE A 37 1.40 1.35 -3.79
CA PHE A 37 2.53 0.93 -2.96
C PHE A 37 2.11 -0.02 -1.83
N ASP A 38 0.92 0.16 -1.27
CA ASP A 38 0.36 -0.76 -0.27
C ASP A 38 0.17 -2.15 -0.88
N THR A 39 -0.47 -2.23 -2.04
CA THR A 39 -0.67 -3.48 -2.78
C THR A 39 0.64 -4.14 -3.19
N LEU A 40 1.61 -3.38 -3.72
CA LEU A 40 2.92 -3.90 -4.09
C LEU A 40 3.65 -4.48 -2.87
N GLY A 41 3.68 -3.75 -1.76
CA GLY A 41 4.33 -4.18 -0.52
C GLY A 41 3.69 -5.43 0.06
N THR A 42 2.37 -5.48 0.09
CA THR A 42 1.59 -6.61 0.63
C THR A 42 1.73 -7.86 -0.23
N LEU A 43 1.64 -7.73 -1.57
CA LEU A 43 1.84 -8.84 -2.50
C LEU A 43 3.25 -9.41 -2.40
N TYR A 44 4.26 -8.54 -2.37
CA TYR A 44 5.65 -8.97 -2.20
C TYR A 44 5.85 -9.68 -0.87
N GLY A 45 5.34 -9.12 0.22
CA GLY A 45 5.41 -9.70 1.55
C GLY A 45 4.75 -11.06 1.65
N ALA A 46 3.53 -11.20 1.14
CA ALA A 46 2.78 -12.46 1.13
C ALA A 46 3.46 -13.52 0.25
N CYS A 47 3.91 -13.17 -0.95
CA CYS A 47 4.61 -14.09 -1.86
C CYS A 47 5.95 -14.54 -1.28
N SER A 48 6.68 -13.64 -0.61
CA SER A 48 7.93 -13.97 0.09
C SER A 48 7.68 -14.94 1.24
N ALA A 49 6.67 -14.70 2.08
CA ALA A 49 6.29 -15.58 3.18
C ALA A 49 5.89 -16.98 2.69
N GLY A 50 5.27 -17.06 1.50
CA GLY A 50 4.85 -18.33 0.89
C GLY A 50 5.90 -19.01 0.02
N ASN A 51 7.10 -18.47 -0.12
CA ASN A 51 8.10 -18.92 -1.08
C ASN A 51 7.52 -19.01 -2.52
N MET A 52 6.75 -18.01 -2.91
CA MET A 52 6.09 -17.92 -4.22
C MET A 52 6.79 -16.94 -5.17
N LEU A 53 7.91 -16.34 -4.74
CA LEU A 53 8.72 -15.48 -5.60
C LEU A 53 9.40 -16.29 -6.70
N ASP A 54 9.54 -15.68 -7.87
CA ASP A 54 10.26 -16.25 -9.00
C ASP A 54 11.77 -16.32 -8.72
N LYS A 55 12.54 -16.98 -9.59
CA LYS A 55 14.00 -17.11 -9.45
C LYS A 55 14.72 -15.77 -9.37
N ASP A 56 14.14 -14.75 -9.99
CA ASP A 56 14.64 -13.37 -10.00
C ASP A 56 14.15 -12.54 -8.80
N GLY A 57 13.43 -13.15 -7.86
CA GLY A 57 12.88 -12.48 -6.68
C GLY A 57 11.64 -11.62 -6.95
N ASN A 58 11.01 -11.75 -8.11
CA ASN A 58 9.81 -11.01 -8.48
C ASN A 58 8.53 -11.79 -8.14
N VAL A 59 7.44 -11.05 -7.93
CA VAL A 59 6.10 -11.62 -7.75
C VAL A 59 5.56 -12.07 -9.11
N PRO A 60 5.20 -13.35 -9.28
CA PRO A 60 4.63 -13.85 -10.54
C PRO A 60 3.31 -13.15 -10.85
N ASN A 61 3.10 -12.80 -12.14
CA ASN A 61 1.87 -12.16 -12.62
C ASN A 61 1.46 -10.90 -11.85
N MET A 62 2.42 -10.09 -11.41
CA MET A 62 2.19 -8.85 -10.66
C MET A 62 1.15 -7.94 -11.35
N ASP A 63 1.26 -7.77 -12.69
CA ASP A 63 0.35 -6.93 -13.47
C ASP A 63 -1.11 -7.36 -13.35
N ARG A 64 -1.35 -8.67 -13.34
CA ARG A 64 -2.71 -9.22 -13.19
C ARG A 64 -3.23 -9.07 -11.77
N ALA A 65 -2.35 -9.21 -10.77
CA ALA A 65 -2.71 -9.00 -9.38
C ALA A 65 -3.08 -7.54 -9.12
N MET A 66 -2.28 -6.61 -9.63
CA MET A 66 -2.55 -5.17 -9.56
C MET A 66 -3.86 -4.78 -10.27
N LEU A 67 -4.12 -5.38 -11.44
CA LEU A 67 -5.37 -5.15 -12.17
C LEU A 67 -6.58 -5.68 -11.39
N ALA A 68 -6.46 -6.84 -10.76
CA ALA A 68 -7.53 -7.42 -9.95
C ALA A 68 -7.84 -6.54 -8.73
N ASP A 69 -6.82 -6.02 -8.08
CA ASP A 69 -6.93 -5.09 -6.96
C ASP A 69 -7.63 -3.79 -7.37
N ALA A 70 -7.20 -3.18 -8.47
CA ALA A 70 -7.84 -1.97 -9.02
C ALA A 70 -9.32 -2.21 -9.39
N CYS A 71 -9.65 -3.36 -9.98
CA CYS A 71 -11.04 -3.73 -10.29
C CYS A 71 -11.86 -3.91 -9.00
N ALA A 72 -11.27 -4.52 -7.97
CA ALA A 72 -11.94 -4.70 -6.68
C ALA A 72 -12.20 -3.36 -5.98
N THR A 73 -11.24 -2.44 -6.02
CA THR A 73 -11.39 -1.07 -5.49
C THR A 73 -12.48 -0.31 -6.21
N CYS A 74 -12.57 -0.42 -7.56
CA CYS A 74 -13.68 0.17 -8.32
C CYS A 74 -15.03 -0.43 -7.93
N ALA A 75 -15.12 -1.75 -7.78
CA ALA A 75 -16.33 -2.41 -7.34
C ALA A 75 -16.74 -2.00 -5.91
N GLY A 76 -15.77 -1.90 -5.00
CA GLY A 76 -15.98 -1.40 -3.64
C GLY A 76 -16.53 0.03 -3.61
N ALA A 77 -15.97 0.91 -4.45
CA ALA A 77 -16.44 2.29 -4.57
C ALA A 77 -17.90 2.37 -5.05
N VAL A 78 -18.30 1.53 -6.01
CA VAL A 78 -19.69 1.42 -6.45
C VAL A 78 -20.62 0.93 -5.34
N CYS A 79 -20.14 -0.02 -4.52
CA CYS A 79 -20.87 -0.52 -3.35
C CYS A 79 -20.91 0.49 -2.18
N GLY A 80 -20.12 1.57 -2.23
CA GLY A 80 -20.05 2.59 -1.18
C GLY A 80 -19.16 2.21 0.00
N THR A 81 -18.19 1.29 -0.21
CA THR A 81 -17.18 0.93 0.78
C THR A 81 -15.93 1.80 0.62
N SER A 82 -15.03 1.75 1.59
CA SER A 82 -13.66 2.28 1.43
C SER A 82 -12.89 1.49 0.38
N THR A 83 -11.65 1.92 0.08
CA THR A 83 -10.78 1.20 -0.86
C THR A 83 -10.68 -0.29 -0.49
N VAL A 84 -10.72 -1.15 -1.49
CA VAL A 84 -10.53 -2.59 -1.34
C VAL A 84 -9.09 -2.88 -1.76
N THR A 85 -8.25 -3.23 -0.82
CA THR A 85 -6.83 -3.48 -1.04
C THR A 85 -6.43 -4.86 -0.55
N THR A 86 -5.25 -5.31 -0.92
CA THR A 86 -4.68 -6.56 -0.41
C THR A 86 -4.32 -6.44 1.07
N PHE A 87 -4.60 -7.47 1.85
CA PHE A 87 -4.36 -7.49 3.30
C PHE A 87 -3.06 -8.20 3.65
N VAL A 88 -2.28 -7.58 4.53
CA VAL A 88 -1.01 -8.12 5.07
C VAL A 88 -1.26 -9.45 5.81
N GLU A 89 -2.40 -9.57 6.45
CA GLU A 89 -2.84 -10.77 7.19
C GLU A 89 -2.95 -12.01 6.30
N SER A 90 -3.13 -11.83 5.00
CA SER A 90 -3.12 -12.92 4.01
C SER A 90 -1.81 -13.69 4.02
N SER A 91 -0.70 -13.06 4.43
CA SER A 91 0.61 -13.72 4.55
C SER A 91 0.61 -14.89 5.53
N ALA A 92 -0.21 -14.83 6.58
CA ALA A 92 -0.38 -15.93 7.53
C ALA A 92 -1.02 -17.15 6.86
N GLY A 93 -2.10 -16.94 6.09
CA GLY A 93 -2.77 -18.01 5.34
C GLY A 93 -1.89 -18.60 4.23
N VAL A 94 -1.10 -17.77 3.57
CA VAL A 94 -0.14 -18.18 2.53
C VAL A 94 1.01 -18.99 3.15
N ALA A 95 1.51 -18.60 4.31
CA ALA A 95 2.54 -19.34 5.06
C ALA A 95 2.06 -20.74 5.47
N GLU A 96 0.79 -20.89 5.84
CA GLU A 96 0.16 -22.17 6.16
C GLU A 96 -0.17 -23.05 4.92
N GLY A 97 0.10 -22.55 3.71
CA GLY A 97 -0.05 -23.29 2.47
C GLY A 97 -1.26 -22.88 1.59
N GLY A 98 -1.98 -21.85 1.93
CA GLY A 98 -3.09 -21.29 1.14
C GLY A 98 -2.59 -20.50 -0.08
N ARG A 99 -2.14 -21.21 -1.13
CA ARG A 99 -1.44 -20.62 -2.30
C ARG A 99 -2.29 -20.62 -3.59
N THR A 100 -3.56 -20.93 -3.49
CA THR A 100 -4.43 -21.05 -4.66
C THR A 100 -5.65 -20.14 -4.54
N GLY A 101 -6.28 -19.83 -5.68
CA GLY A 101 -7.53 -19.06 -5.70
C GLY A 101 -8.67 -19.71 -4.90
N LEU A 102 -8.62 -21.02 -4.65
CA LEU A 102 -9.56 -21.70 -3.76
C LEU A 102 -9.49 -21.19 -2.32
N ALA A 103 -8.27 -20.90 -1.82
CA ALA A 103 -8.10 -20.31 -0.50
C ALA A 103 -8.74 -18.92 -0.42
N SER A 104 -8.58 -18.09 -1.47
CA SER A 104 -9.22 -16.78 -1.55
C SER A 104 -10.74 -16.89 -1.61
N MET A 105 -11.30 -17.85 -2.35
CA MET A 105 -12.74 -18.11 -2.37
C MET A 105 -13.26 -18.55 -1.01
N ALA A 106 -12.55 -19.44 -0.31
CA ALA A 106 -12.91 -19.85 1.05
C ALA A 106 -12.91 -18.65 2.00
N THR A 107 -11.90 -17.78 1.92
CA THR A 107 -11.82 -16.54 2.70
C THR A 107 -13.00 -15.62 2.39
N ALA A 108 -13.38 -15.44 1.13
CA ALA A 108 -14.55 -14.65 0.75
C ALA A 108 -15.85 -15.19 1.35
N VAL A 109 -16.04 -16.51 1.33
CA VAL A 109 -17.21 -17.16 1.96
C VAL A 109 -17.21 -16.94 3.47
N MET A 110 -16.06 -17.05 4.12
CA MET A 110 -15.93 -16.79 5.55
C MET A 110 -16.23 -15.33 5.90
N PHE A 111 -15.80 -14.36 5.10
CA PHE A 111 -16.18 -12.96 5.28
C PHE A 111 -17.67 -12.73 5.08
N PHE A 112 -18.28 -13.40 4.10
CA PHE A 112 -19.72 -13.31 3.90
C PHE A 112 -20.49 -13.85 5.13
N ILE A 113 -20.08 -14.97 5.71
CA ILE A 113 -20.65 -15.50 6.94
C ILE A 113 -20.40 -14.53 8.12
N ALA A 114 -19.19 -13.99 8.24
CA ALA A 114 -18.82 -13.06 9.29
C ALA A 114 -19.65 -11.76 9.27
N MET A 115 -20.15 -11.34 8.10
CA MET A 115 -21.05 -10.21 7.98
C MET A 115 -22.34 -10.39 8.81
N PHE A 116 -22.88 -11.59 8.86
CA PHE A 116 -24.05 -11.91 9.71
C PHE A 116 -23.68 -12.02 11.20
N LEU A 117 -22.42 -12.30 11.50
CA LEU A 117 -21.86 -12.40 12.85
C LEU A 117 -21.29 -11.06 13.34
N SER A 118 -21.53 -9.95 12.64
CA SER A 118 -21.03 -8.63 13.00
C SER A 118 -21.28 -8.22 14.47
N PRO A 119 -22.44 -8.52 15.10
CA PRO A 119 -22.64 -8.25 16.53
C PRO A 119 -21.66 -9.00 17.44
N VAL A 120 -21.25 -10.21 17.05
CA VAL A 120 -20.26 -11.02 17.80
C VAL A 120 -18.85 -10.46 17.58
N ALA A 121 -18.54 -10.00 16.36
CA ALA A 121 -17.25 -9.40 16.05
C ALA A 121 -16.98 -8.12 16.88
N GLN A 122 -18.02 -7.36 17.23
CA GLN A 122 -17.89 -6.19 18.09
C GLN A 122 -17.51 -6.50 19.54
N LEU A 123 -17.68 -7.75 19.98
CA LEU A 123 -17.24 -8.21 21.30
C LEU A 123 -15.73 -8.46 21.37
N ILE A 124 -15.05 -8.55 20.21
CA ILE A 124 -13.60 -8.77 20.16
C ILE A 124 -12.89 -7.47 20.52
N PRO A 125 -12.16 -7.43 21.63
CA PRO A 125 -11.48 -6.23 22.05
C PRO A 125 -10.27 -5.94 21.13
N THR A 126 -9.99 -4.66 20.90
CA THR A 126 -8.92 -4.18 20.00
C THR A 126 -7.53 -4.75 20.36
N TYR A 127 -7.27 -4.98 21.65
CA TYR A 127 -5.98 -5.55 22.09
C TYR A 127 -5.81 -7.04 21.67
N ALA A 128 -6.89 -7.78 21.44
CA ALA A 128 -6.79 -9.13 20.87
C ALA A 128 -6.37 -9.09 19.40
N CYS A 129 -6.86 -8.12 18.63
CA CYS A 129 -6.43 -7.88 17.25
C CYS A 129 -4.96 -7.46 17.19
N ALA A 130 -4.48 -6.67 18.15
CA ALA A 130 -3.08 -6.25 18.21
C ALA A 130 -2.11 -7.44 18.30
N ALA A 131 -2.44 -8.49 19.04
CA ALA A 131 -1.62 -9.70 19.13
C ALA A 131 -1.47 -10.41 17.77
N ALA A 132 -2.57 -10.50 17.00
CA ALA A 132 -2.54 -11.05 15.65
C ALA A 132 -1.69 -10.22 14.69
N LEU A 133 -1.82 -8.88 14.75
CA LEU A 133 -1.02 -7.96 13.93
C LEU A 133 0.47 -8.04 14.26
N ILE A 134 0.85 -8.20 15.53
CA ILE A 134 2.25 -8.42 15.93
C ILE A 134 2.78 -9.72 15.31
N TYR A 135 2.00 -10.80 15.35
CA TYR A 135 2.40 -12.07 14.74
C TYR A 135 2.63 -11.94 13.22
N VAL A 136 1.71 -11.29 12.51
CA VAL A 136 1.86 -11.00 11.07
C VAL A 136 3.10 -10.12 10.82
N GLY A 137 3.32 -9.10 11.65
CA GLY A 137 4.51 -8.26 11.57
C GLY A 137 5.81 -9.06 11.71
N VAL A 138 5.86 -10.02 12.64
CA VAL A 138 7.02 -10.92 12.81
C VAL A 138 7.26 -11.77 11.56
N LEU A 139 6.20 -12.32 10.95
CA LEU A 139 6.32 -13.08 9.70
C LEU A 139 6.93 -12.24 8.56
N MET A 140 6.54 -10.97 8.48
CA MET A 140 7.03 -10.06 7.45
C MET A 140 8.42 -9.49 7.72
N MET A 141 8.88 -9.47 8.98
CA MET A 141 10.23 -9.02 9.35
C MET A 141 11.34 -9.81 8.64
N SER A 142 11.08 -11.02 8.20
CA SER A 142 12.03 -11.81 7.42
C SER A 142 12.44 -11.12 6.13
N ASN A 143 11.57 -10.30 5.54
CA ASN A 143 11.84 -9.57 4.30
C ASN A 143 12.87 -8.44 4.47
N VAL A 144 13.08 -7.95 5.68
CA VAL A 144 14.10 -6.95 6.00
C VAL A 144 15.52 -7.45 5.65
N ARG A 145 15.72 -8.75 5.66
CA ARG A 145 17.01 -9.38 5.25
C ARG A 145 17.31 -9.18 3.76
N ASN A 146 16.28 -8.97 2.94
CA ASN A 146 16.42 -8.80 1.49
C ASN A 146 16.84 -7.39 1.10
N ILE A 147 16.87 -6.45 2.06
CA ILE A 147 17.38 -5.10 1.85
C ILE A 147 18.90 -5.20 1.70
N ALA A 148 19.45 -4.58 0.66
CA ALA A 148 20.89 -4.50 0.42
C ALA A 148 21.54 -3.51 1.42
N TRP A 149 21.76 -3.95 2.66
CA TRP A 149 22.32 -3.12 3.74
C TRP A 149 23.75 -2.64 3.46
N ASP A 150 24.47 -3.31 2.55
CA ASP A 150 25.82 -2.94 2.12
C ASP A 150 25.80 -1.71 1.18
N ASP A 151 24.70 -1.42 0.52
CA ASP A 151 24.54 -0.19 -0.28
C ASP A 151 23.97 0.94 0.60
N PRO A 152 24.73 2.03 0.83
CA PRO A 152 24.30 3.14 1.67
C PRO A 152 22.95 3.74 1.25
N ALA A 153 22.65 3.75 -0.05
CA ALA A 153 21.39 4.27 -0.55
C ALA A 153 20.21 3.38 -0.13
N ALA A 154 20.34 2.06 -0.28
CA ALA A 154 19.31 1.11 0.13
C ALA A 154 19.14 1.09 1.66
N ALA A 155 20.23 1.11 2.41
CA ALA A 155 20.21 1.09 3.87
C ALA A 155 19.52 2.33 4.46
N VAL A 156 19.88 3.53 4.00
CA VAL A 156 19.25 4.78 4.45
C VAL A 156 17.78 4.81 4.08
N THR A 157 17.43 4.40 2.86
CA THR A 157 16.04 4.33 2.41
C THR A 157 15.22 3.40 3.28
N GLY A 158 15.71 2.18 3.50
CA GLY A 158 15.03 1.19 4.34
C GLY A 158 14.82 1.69 5.76
N PHE A 159 15.86 2.24 6.37
CA PHE A 159 15.78 2.79 7.72
C PHE A 159 14.79 3.95 7.82
N VAL A 160 14.88 4.93 6.92
CA VAL A 160 13.99 6.10 6.91
C VAL A 160 12.54 5.66 6.71
N THR A 161 12.27 4.77 5.75
CA THR A 161 10.92 4.26 5.51
C THR A 161 10.33 3.61 6.75
N VAL A 162 11.06 2.66 7.35
CA VAL A 162 10.59 1.92 8.54
C VAL A 162 10.41 2.84 9.75
N ALA A 163 11.30 3.82 9.94
CA ALA A 163 11.22 4.74 11.07
C ALA A 163 10.08 5.77 10.93
N PHE A 164 9.88 6.33 9.73
CA PHE A 164 8.89 7.38 9.53
C PHE A 164 7.46 6.88 9.45
N MET A 165 7.22 5.63 9.01
CA MET A 165 5.86 5.06 8.98
C MET A 165 5.16 5.13 10.35
N PRO A 166 5.72 4.57 11.44
CA PRO A 166 5.08 4.65 12.74
C PRO A 166 5.11 6.06 13.35
N LEU A 167 6.15 6.86 13.10
CA LEU A 167 6.24 8.23 13.63
C LEU A 167 5.17 9.16 13.05
N THR A 168 4.81 8.98 11.78
CA THR A 168 3.80 9.81 11.10
C THR A 168 2.41 9.18 11.12
N TYR A 169 2.26 7.96 11.61
CA TYR A 169 1.02 7.17 11.51
C TYR A 169 0.49 7.10 10.08
N ASN A 170 1.38 7.15 9.09
CA ASN A 170 1.01 7.23 7.67
C ASN A 170 2.02 6.50 6.79
N ILE A 171 1.55 5.48 6.09
CA ILE A 171 2.36 4.65 5.18
C ILE A 171 2.95 5.49 4.05
N SER A 172 2.14 6.41 3.49
CA SER A 172 2.56 7.27 2.37
C SER A 172 3.75 8.16 2.73
N TYR A 173 3.74 8.72 3.94
CA TYR A 173 4.83 9.57 4.40
C TYR A 173 6.12 8.78 4.59
N GLY A 174 6.02 7.55 5.12
CA GLY A 174 7.17 6.66 5.22
C GLY A 174 7.80 6.35 3.86
N ILE A 175 6.97 5.96 2.89
CA ILE A 175 7.43 5.65 1.52
C ILE A 175 8.00 6.91 0.85
N ALA A 176 7.33 8.05 0.98
CA ALA A 176 7.77 9.31 0.38
C ALA A 176 9.12 9.76 0.93
N PHE A 177 9.30 9.77 2.25
CA PHE A 177 10.58 10.09 2.87
C PHE A 177 11.67 9.10 2.49
N GLY A 178 11.36 7.81 2.40
CA GLY A 178 12.29 6.79 1.94
C GLY A 178 12.76 7.03 0.51
N LEU A 179 11.83 7.24 -0.44
CA LEU A 179 12.17 7.48 -1.84
C LEU A 179 12.95 8.79 -2.05
N ILE A 180 12.54 9.86 -1.36
CA ILE A 180 13.26 11.12 -1.39
C ILE A 180 14.68 10.93 -0.84
N SER A 181 14.84 10.22 0.28
CA SER A 181 16.15 9.90 0.85
C SER A 181 17.00 9.08 -0.11
N TYR A 182 16.42 8.11 -0.81
CA TYR A 182 17.11 7.32 -1.83
C TYR A 182 17.71 8.20 -2.92
N VAL A 183 16.91 9.10 -3.47
CA VAL A 183 17.36 10.03 -4.52
C VAL A 183 18.47 10.95 -3.98
N PHE A 184 18.28 11.49 -2.77
CA PHE A 184 19.33 12.32 -2.15
C PHE A 184 20.65 11.58 -1.99
N VAL A 185 20.64 10.39 -1.39
CA VAL A 185 21.88 9.61 -1.19
C VAL A 185 22.55 9.25 -2.52
N LYS A 186 21.78 8.84 -3.53
CA LYS A 186 22.31 8.54 -4.87
C LYS A 186 22.93 9.76 -5.55
N ILE A 187 22.37 10.96 -5.36
CA ILE A 187 22.95 12.21 -5.87
C ILE A 187 24.29 12.49 -5.17
N PHE A 188 24.34 12.44 -3.83
CA PHE A 188 25.55 12.71 -3.07
C PHE A 188 26.66 11.67 -3.30
N THR A 189 26.27 10.44 -3.60
CA THR A 189 27.23 9.34 -3.90
C THR A 189 27.70 9.36 -5.38
N GLY A 190 27.21 10.30 -6.19
CA GLY A 190 27.56 10.43 -7.62
C GLY A 190 26.96 9.35 -8.53
N ARG A 191 26.04 8.55 -8.03
CA ARG A 191 25.38 7.42 -8.73
C ARG A 191 24.04 7.79 -9.36
N ILE A 192 23.93 9.00 -9.89
CA ILE A 192 22.66 9.53 -10.47
C ILE A 192 22.18 8.66 -11.64
N LYS A 193 23.09 8.08 -12.41
CA LYS A 193 22.75 7.23 -13.57
C LYS A 193 22.07 5.90 -13.21
N GLU A 194 22.17 5.47 -11.97
CA GLU A 194 21.54 4.24 -11.50
C GLU A 194 20.08 4.46 -11.07
N ILE A 195 19.64 5.72 -10.99
CA ILE A 195 18.26 6.03 -10.61
C ILE A 195 17.36 5.80 -11.83
N ASN A 196 16.40 4.89 -11.71
CA ASN A 196 15.41 4.65 -12.73
C ASN A 196 14.53 5.91 -12.93
N VAL A 197 14.16 6.18 -14.18
CA VAL A 197 13.25 7.30 -14.53
C VAL A 197 11.95 7.25 -13.72
N GLY A 198 11.41 6.06 -13.50
CA GLY A 198 10.23 5.86 -12.65
C GLY A 198 10.43 6.37 -11.22
N THR A 199 11.57 6.07 -10.60
CA THR A 199 11.91 6.54 -9.24
C THR A 199 12.00 8.05 -9.18
N TRP A 200 12.55 8.70 -10.21
CA TRP A 200 12.59 10.15 -10.32
C TRP A 200 11.19 10.76 -10.36
N ILE A 201 10.32 10.24 -11.24
CA ILE A 201 8.95 10.72 -11.40
C ILE A 201 8.20 10.60 -10.09
N ILE A 202 8.27 9.44 -9.45
CA ILE A 202 7.55 9.16 -8.19
C ILE A 202 8.08 10.05 -7.06
N SER A 203 9.40 10.23 -6.94
CA SER A 203 9.99 11.09 -5.90
C SER A 203 9.59 12.56 -6.08
N ILE A 204 9.53 13.05 -7.32
CA ILE A 204 9.06 14.40 -7.64
C ILE A 204 7.58 14.54 -7.31
N LEU A 205 6.74 13.55 -7.64
CA LEU A 205 5.31 13.55 -7.32
C LEU A 205 5.08 13.58 -5.81
N PHE A 206 5.82 12.80 -5.03
CA PHE A 206 5.74 12.84 -3.56
C PHE A 206 6.22 14.18 -2.99
N ALA A 207 7.32 14.73 -3.50
CA ALA A 207 7.79 16.05 -3.07
C ALA A 207 6.75 17.14 -3.38
N LEU A 208 6.13 17.07 -4.56
CA LEU A 208 5.06 17.97 -4.96
C LEU A 208 3.82 17.81 -4.05
N MET A 209 3.44 16.57 -3.75
CA MET A 209 2.36 16.26 -2.82
C MET A 209 2.59 16.91 -1.45
N PHE A 210 3.81 16.81 -0.88
CA PHE A 210 4.14 17.47 0.39
C PHE A 210 4.01 18.98 0.32
N PHE A 211 4.38 19.58 -0.81
CA PHE A 211 4.31 21.03 -0.98
C PHE A 211 2.87 21.53 -1.14
N LEU A 212 2.00 20.70 -1.71
CA LEU A 212 0.60 21.04 -1.99
C LEU A 212 -0.35 20.74 -0.83
N THR A 213 0.02 19.79 0.05
CA THR A 213 -0.83 19.39 1.19
C THR A 213 -0.61 20.30 2.41
N ARG A 214 0.31 21.26 2.30
CA ARG A 214 0.59 22.25 3.34
C ARG A 214 -0.24 23.52 3.10
#